data_51d65566052ec42e520fac11a9ed3f9b
#
_entry.id   51d65566052ec42e520fac11a9ed3f9b
#
_cell.length_a   1.000
_cell.length_b   1.000
_cell.length_c   1.000
_cell.angle_alpha   90.00
_cell.angle_beta   90.00
_cell.angle_gamma   90.00
#
_symmetry.space_group_name_H-M   'P 1'
#
loop_
_entity.id
_entity.type
_entity.pdbx_description
1 polymer ?
#
loop_
_entity_poly.entity_id
_entity_poly.type
_entity_poly.pdbx_seq_one_letter_code
_entity_poly.pdbx_strand_id
1 'polypeptide(L)'
;MELQQIIDKSHRIVFFGGAGVSTESGIPDFRSVDGLYNQKYDYPPEQILSHTFFMRHTKAFYDFYRDKMLCLTAKPNKAHYKLAEMERAGILSSVITQNIDGLHTAAGSKKVLE
;
A
#
# COMPACT_ATOMS: atom_id res chain seq x y z
N MET A 1 21.26 -1.46 -16.99
CA MET A 1 20.02 -1.15 -17.77
C MET A 1 19.08 -0.37 -16.89
N GLU A 2 18.68 0.78 -17.36
CA GLU A 2 17.76 1.63 -16.60
C GLU A 2 16.32 1.09 -16.65
N LEU A 3 15.52 1.40 -15.61
CA LEU A 3 14.13 0.95 -15.51
C LEU A 3 13.32 1.31 -16.77
N GLN A 4 13.46 2.54 -17.28
CA GLN A 4 12.76 2.97 -18.48
C GLN A 4 13.04 2.05 -19.67
N GLN A 5 14.28 1.67 -19.85
CA GLN A 5 14.69 0.77 -20.94
C GLN A 5 14.07 -0.62 -20.80
N ILE A 6 13.93 -1.09 -19.55
CA ILE A 6 13.27 -2.38 -19.29
C ILE A 6 11.77 -2.28 -19.65
N ILE A 7 11.11 -1.20 -19.23
CA ILE A 7 9.71 -0.96 -19.55
C ILE A 7 9.49 -0.89 -21.06
N ASP A 8 10.33 -0.13 -21.78
CA ASP A 8 10.19 0.08 -23.22
C ASP A 8 10.32 -1.21 -24.03
N LYS A 9 11.10 -2.18 -23.52
CA LYS A 9 11.31 -3.48 -24.17
C LYS A 9 10.30 -4.55 -23.71
N SER A 10 9.50 -4.26 -22.71
CA SER A 10 8.60 -5.25 -22.12
C SER A 10 7.19 -5.13 -22.72
N HIS A 11 6.58 -6.28 -22.95
CA HIS A 11 5.22 -6.35 -23.52
C HIS A 11 4.19 -6.88 -22.53
N ARG A 12 4.66 -7.46 -21.43
CA ARG A 12 3.81 -7.96 -20.34
C ARG A 12 4.46 -7.59 -19.01
N ILE A 13 3.91 -6.57 -18.38
CA ILE A 13 4.41 -6.09 -17.10
C ILE A 13 3.37 -6.42 -16.03
N VAL A 14 3.83 -6.93 -14.90
CA VAL A 14 3.04 -7.08 -13.69
C VAL A 14 3.70 -6.23 -12.62
N PHE A 15 2.91 -5.42 -11.95
CA PHE A 15 3.39 -4.68 -10.78
C PHE A 15 3.05 -5.45 -9.52
N PHE A 16 4.04 -5.64 -8.66
CA PHE A 16 3.86 -6.19 -7.32
C PHE A 16 4.36 -5.16 -6.31
N GLY A 17 3.48 -4.75 -5.42
CA GLY A 17 3.84 -3.70 -4.48
C GLY A 17 3.17 -3.83 -3.12
N GLY A 18 3.73 -3.11 -2.16
CA GLY A 18 3.26 -3.06 -0.79
C GLY A 18 3.09 -1.63 -0.30
N ALA A 19 3.26 -1.43 1.00
CA ALA A 19 2.97 -0.17 1.68
C ALA A 19 3.77 1.01 1.17
N GLY A 20 4.99 0.78 0.67
CA GLY A 20 5.86 1.85 0.17
C GLY A 20 5.26 2.64 -0.99
N VAL A 21 4.40 2.04 -1.82
CA VAL A 21 3.78 2.74 -2.94
C VAL A 21 2.77 3.79 -2.48
N SER A 22 2.26 3.70 -1.26
CA SER A 22 1.22 4.59 -0.74
C SER A 22 1.76 5.66 0.22
N THR A 23 3.07 5.71 0.48
CA THR A 23 3.64 6.70 1.41
C THR A 23 3.43 8.13 0.91
N GLU A 24 3.53 8.39 -0.37
CA GLU A 24 3.27 9.70 -0.95
C GLU A 24 1.78 10.06 -0.99
N SER A 25 0.90 9.12 -0.67
CA SER A 25 -0.52 9.38 -0.45
C SER A 25 -0.84 9.72 1.02
N GLY A 26 0.19 9.81 1.86
CA GLY A 26 0.03 10.12 3.29
C GLY A 26 -0.23 8.90 4.16
N ILE A 27 -0.11 7.69 3.62
CA ILE A 27 -0.27 6.45 4.38
C ILE A 27 1.13 5.96 4.76
N PRO A 28 1.50 5.96 6.06
CA PRO A 28 2.84 5.51 6.45
C PRO A 28 3.01 4.01 6.16
N ASP A 29 4.21 3.64 5.74
CA ASP A 29 4.57 2.23 5.67
C ASP A 29 4.86 1.68 7.08
N PHE A 30 5.39 0.45 7.17
CA PHE A 30 5.60 -0.19 8.47
C PHE A 30 7.01 0.04 9.03
N ARG A 31 8.03 -0.11 8.22
CA ARG A 31 9.43 -0.25 8.67
C ARG A 31 10.35 0.91 8.38
N SER A 32 9.95 1.90 7.58
CA SER A 32 10.78 3.08 7.36
C SER A 32 10.90 3.91 8.64
N VAL A 33 11.79 4.90 8.64
CA VAL A 33 12.01 5.78 9.81
C VAL A 33 10.70 6.41 10.28
N ASP A 34 9.83 6.82 9.34
CA ASP A 34 8.53 7.42 9.64
C ASP A 34 7.38 6.40 9.61
N GLY A 35 7.70 5.11 9.51
CA GLY A 35 6.71 4.04 9.41
C GLY A 35 6.05 3.71 10.75
N LEU A 36 4.99 2.91 10.67
CA LEU A 36 4.18 2.55 11.84
C LEU A 36 4.99 1.84 12.93
N TYR A 37 5.93 0.98 12.55
CA TYR A 37 6.72 0.22 13.52
C TYR A 37 7.71 1.10 14.30
N ASN A 38 8.01 2.29 13.83
CA ASN A 38 8.91 3.23 14.50
C ASN A 38 8.18 4.32 15.28
N GLN A 39 6.85 4.28 15.32
CA GLN A 39 6.06 5.20 16.14
C GLN A 39 5.93 4.68 17.57
N LYS A 40 5.80 5.61 18.52
CA LYS A 40 5.73 5.25 19.94
C LYS A 40 4.29 5.02 20.37
N TYR A 41 4.05 3.86 20.94
CA TYR A 41 2.80 3.45 21.57
C TYR A 41 3.09 2.70 22.87
N ASP A 42 2.07 2.47 23.69
CA ASP A 42 2.19 1.69 24.93
C ASP A 42 2.68 0.27 24.66
N TYR A 43 2.37 -0.26 23.48
CA TYR A 43 2.87 -1.54 22.99
C TYR A 43 3.57 -1.35 21.66
N PRO A 44 4.54 -2.20 21.30
CA PRO A 44 5.14 -2.16 19.96
C PRO A 44 4.08 -2.35 18.88
N PRO A 45 4.06 -1.54 17.81
CA PRO A 45 3.07 -1.67 16.73
C PRO A 45 3.01 -3.06 16.10
N GLU A 46 4.14 -3.75 15.96
CA GLU A 46 4.17 -5.13 15.46
C GLU A 46 3.36 -6.07 16.37
N GLN A 47 3.40 -5.84 17.68
CA GLN A 47 2.62 -6.62 18.64
C GLN A 47 1.13 -6.26 18.55
N ILE A 48 0.79 -4.98 18.45
CA ILE A 48 -0.60 -4.52 18.33
C ILE A 48 -1.27 -5.15 17.11
N LEU A 49 -0.55 -5.27 15.99
CA LEU A 49 -1.07 -5.83 14.74
C LEU A 49 -1.07 -7.36 14.70
N SER A 50 -0.84 -8.03 15.82
CA SER A 50 -0.91 -9.50 15.88
C SER A 50 -2.31 -9.97 16.20
N HIS A 51 -2.65 -11.19 15.75
CA HIS A 51 -3.91 -11.85 16.07
C HIS A 51 -4.08 -12.04 17.58
N THR A 52 -3.02 -12.43 18.28
CA THR A 52 -3.06 -12.63 19.74
C THR A 52 -3.43 -11.34 20.47
N PHE A 53 -2.82 -10.21 20.08
CA PHE A 53 -3.13 -8.93 20.68
C PHE A 53 -4.58 -8.52 20.41
N PHE A 54 -5.05 -8.71 19.18
CA PHE A 54 -6.45 -8.45 18.82
C PHE A 54 -7.41 -9.21 19.73
N MET A 55 -7.13 -10.47 19.99
CA MET A 55 -8.00 -11.31 20.83
C MET A 55 -7.98 -10.92 22.31
N ARG A 56 -6.83 -10.49 22.81
CA ARG A 56 -6.65 -10.18 24.24
C ARG A 56 -6.90 -8.73 24.60
N HIS A 57 -6.63 -7.81 23.67
CA HIS A 57 -6.72 -6.35 23.87
C HIS A 57 -7.49 -5.70 22.73
N THR A 58 -8.71 -6.18 22.49
CA THR A 58 -9.52 -5.78 21.33
C THR A 58 -9.73 -4.27 21.25
N LYS A 59 -10.01 -3.61 22.38
CA LYS A 59 -10.21 -2.15 22.38
C LYS A 59 -8.93 -1.41 21.96
N ALA A 60 -7.79 -1.79 22.54
CA ALA A 60 -6.51 -1.16 22.22
C ALA A 60 -6.13 -1.39 20.74
N PHE A 61 -6.43 -2.57 20.21
CA PHE A 61 -6.25 -2.86 18.79
C PHE A 61 -7.08 -1.91 17.91
N TYR A 62 -8.35 -1.75 18.19
CA TYR A 62 -9.21 -0.88 17.40
C TYR A 62 -8.87 0.60 17.56
N ASP A 63 -8.43 1.02 18.73
CA ASP A 63 -7.97 2.41 18.92
C ASP A 63 -6.75 2.71 18.02
N PHE A 64 -5.79 1.80 17.98
CA PHE A 64 -4.64 1.90 17.07
C PHE A 64 -5.07 1.83 15.61
N TYR A 65 -5.94 0.90 15.26
CA TYR A 65 -6.41 0.70 13.89
C TYR A 65 -7.09 1.96 13.36
N ARG A 66 -7.99 2.55 14.14
CA ARG A 66 -8.67 3.80 13.76
C ARG A 66 -7.72 4.98 13.65
N ASP A 67 -6.74 5.06 14.54
CA ASP A 67 -5.79 6.17 14.56
C ASP A 67 -4.78 6.10 13.41
N LYS A 68 -4.32 4.90 13.07
CA LYS A 68 -3.16 4.73 12.16
C LYS A 68 -3.44 3.94 10.89
N MET A 69 -4.37 3.00 10.92
CA MET A 69 -4.61 2.12 9.78
C MET A 69 -5.72 2.61 8.86
N LEU A 70 -6.70 3.33 9.38
CA LEU A 70 -7.78 3.90 8.57
C LEU A 70 -7.35 5.24 8.00
N CYS A 71 -7.13 5.29 6.70
CA CYS A 71 -6.73 6.50 5.97
C CYS A 71 -7.80 6.84 4.94
N LEU A 72 -9.01 7.14 5.42
CA LEU A 72 -10.20 7.28 4.58
C LEU A 72 -10.16 8.48 3.63
N THR A 73 -9.30 9.45 3.90
CA THR A 73 -9.15 10.65 3.06
C THR A 73 -7.95 10.57 2.11
N ALA A 74 -7.18 9.49 2.16
CA ALA A 74 -6.03 9.33 1.28
C ALA A 74 -6.47 9.23 -0.18
N LYS A 75 -5.66 9.78 -1.07
CA LYS A 75 -5.91 9.77 -2.51
C LYS A 75 -4.75 9.11 -3.25
N PRO A 76 -5.00 8.54 -4.43
CA PRO A 76 -3.92 8.00 -5.24
C PRO A 76 -2.83 9.03 -5.50
N ASN A 77 -1.60 8.59 -5.57
CA ASN A 77 -0.45 9.42 -5.97
C ASN A 77 -0.04 9.12 -7.41
N LYS A 78 1.00 9.77 -7.86
CA LYS A 78 1.49 9.66 -9.24
C LYS A 78 1.83 8.22 -9.64
N ALA A 79 2.33 7.40 -8.72
CA ALA A 79 2.65 6.00 -9.02
C ALA A 79 1.38 5.20 -9.31
N HIS A 80 0.33 5.37 -8.51
CA HIS A 80 -0.96 4.72 -8.75
C HIS A 80 -1.54 5.10 -10.11
N TYR A 81 -1.53 6.39 -10.44
CA TYR A 81 -2.06 6.87 -11.72
C TYR A 81 -1.23 6.38 -12.90
N LYS A 82 0.10 6.31 -12.74
CA LYS A 82 0.97 5.83 -13.82
C LYS A 82 0.73 4.36 -14.12
N LEU A 83 0.54 3.55 -13.10
CA LEU A 83 0.22 2.14 -13.28
C LEU A 83 -1.12 1.94 -13.99
N ALA A 84 -2.12 2.74 -13.64
CA ALA A 84 -3.42 2.70 -14.32
C ALA A 84 -3.29 3.14 -15.79
N GLU A 85 -2.47 4.15 -16.08
CA GLU A 85 -2.18 4.58 -17.44
C GLU A 85 -1.51 3.47 -18.26
N MET A 86 -0.53 2.78 -17.67
CA MET A 86 0.15 1.67 -18.33
C MET A 86 -0.80 0.49 -18.61
N GLU A 87 -1.76 0.25 -17.73
CA GLU A 87 -2.79 -0.76 -17.96
C GLU A 87 -3.66 -0.39 -19.17
N ARG A 88 -4.12 0.86 -19.23
CA ARG A 88 -4.91 1.36 -20.37
C ARG A 88 -4.14 1.30 -21.68
N ALA A 89 -2.84 1.51 -21.64
CA ALA A 89 -1.96 1.41 -22.81
C ALA A 89 -1.68 -0.05 -23.24
N GLY A 90 -2.11 -1.03 -22.45
CA GLY A 90 -1.97 -2.44 -22.78
C GLY A 90 -0.60 -3.05 -22.43
N ILE A 91 0.28 -2.32 -21.75
CA ILE A 91 1.61 -2.81 -21.38
C ILE A 91 1.69 -3.37 -19.96
N LEU A 92 0.76 -2.99 -19.09
CA LEU A 92 0.65 -3.53 -17.73
C LEU A 92 -0.54 -4.50 -17.68
N SER A 93 -0.27 -5.75 -17.34
CA SER A 93 -1.28 -6.80 -17.27
C SER A 93 -2.10 -6.76 -15.98
N SER A 94 -1.46 -6.52 -14.86
CA SER A 94 -2.14 -6.50 -13.57
C SER A 94 -1.30 -5.83 -12.50
N VAL A 95 -1.96 -5.43 -11.43
CA VAL A 95 -1.36 -5.00 -10.17
C VAL A 95 -1.63 -6.06 -9.12
N ILE A 96 -0.59 -6.53 -8.45
CA ILE A 96 -0.71 -7.39 -7.28
C ILE A 96 -0.30 -6.53 -6.09
N THR A 97 -1.19 -6.39 -5.12
CA THR A 97 -0.95 -5.51 -3.98
C THR A 97 -1.14 -6.23 -2.65
N GLN A 98 -0.28 -5.90 -1.69
CA GLN A 98 -0.43 -6.28 -0.29
C GLN A 98 -1.24 -5.23 0.49
N ASN A 99 -1.62 -4.12 -0.17
CA ASN A 99 -2.29 -3.00 0.49
C ASN A 99 -3.80 -3.20 0.54
N ILE A 100 -4.40 -2.64 1.58
CA ILE A 100 -5.85 -2.63 1.78
C ILE A 100 -6.44 -1.23 1.57
N ASP A 101 -5.65 -0.30 1.03
CA ASP A 101 -6.05 1.10 0.88
C ASP A 101 -6.96 1.38 -0.31
N GLY A 102 -7.06 0.46 -1.28
CA GLY A 102 -7.91 0.61 -2.46
C GLY A 102 -7.43 1.67 -3.45
N LEU A 103 -6.22 2.21 -3.31
CA LEU A 103 -5.76 3.35 -4.11
C LEU A 103 -5.48 2.98 -5.56
N HIS A 104 -5.04 1.76 -5.85
CA HIS A 104 -4.87 1.30 -7.23
C HIS A 104 -6.20 1.33 -7.99
N THR A 105 -7.25 0.80 -7.38
CA THR A 105 -8.60 0.81 -7.96
C THR A 105 -9.12 2.23 -8.11
N ALA A 106 -8.93 3.07 -7.09
CA ALA A 106 -9.34 4.47 -7.13
C ALA A 106 -8.63 5.26 -8.24
N ALA A 107 -7.40 4.90 -8.59
CA ALA A 107 -6.64 5.52 -9.68
C ALA A 107 -7.10 5.06 -11.07
N GLY A 108 -7.90 4.03 -11.16
CA GLY A 108 -8.44 3.52 -12.41
C GLY A 108 -7.90 2.17 -12.86
N SER A 109 -7.02 1.53 -12.09
CA SER A 109 -6.60 0.16 -12.38
C SER A 109 -7.77 -0.79 -12.24
N LYS A 110 -7.97 -1.67 -13.22
CA LYS A 110 -9.12 -2.59 -13.26
C LYS A 110 -8.74 -3.99 -12.77
N LYS A 111 -7.55 -4.45 -13.11
CA LYS A 111 -7.09 -5.77 -12.71
C LYS A 111 -6.14 -5.66 -11.52
N VAL A 112 -6.71 -5.59 -10.35
CA VAL A 112 -6.01 -5.50 -9.06
C VAL A 112 -6.27 -6.78 -8.28
N LEU A 113 -5.20 -7.46 -7.90
CA LEU A 113 -5.24 -8.68 -7.10
C LEU A 113 -4.75 -8.36 -5.68
N GLU A 114 -5.61 -8.60 -4.69
CA GLU A 114 -5.33 -8.38 -3.27
C GLU A 114 -5.03 -9.68 -2.54
#